data_f8c8c6033da01468a78a97d6f9edeebe
#
_entry.id   f8c8c6033da01468a78a97d6f9edeebe
#
_cell.length_a   1.000
_cell.length_b   1.000
_cell.length_c   1.000
_cell.angle_alpha   90.00
_cell.angle_beta   90.00
_cell.angle_gamma   90.00
#
_symmetry.space_group_name_H-M   'P 1'
#
loop_
_entity.id
_entity.type
_entity.pdbx_description
1 polymer ?
#
loop_
_entity_poly.entity_id
_entity_poly.type
_entity_poly.pdbx_seq_one_letter_code
_entity_poly.pdbx_strand_id
1 'polypeptide(L)'
;MQEVVGSIFSVGAVGSLSGVLIYQNWLKDHRFRDLLFWSQLLYGASGLLDLILVLRLNLKIGLPDYFFVVIDEAISMMIGRIKWQPLLVLSSKLCPAGIEGTFFALLMSIDHVGLLSSTWVGGLLLKFLKVTRTQFDNLWVAILIRSLMRIIPVFLLFLIPRSDPNLSILPEEMLKTKKGDNRLESENTEMVSLVDST
;
A
#
# COMPACT_ATOMS: atom_id res chain seq x y z
N MET A 1 -29.83 3.69 -4.53
CA MET A 1 -28.59 3.02 -5.00
C MET A 1 -27.34 3.82 -4.64
N GLN A 2 -27.30 5.15 -4.84
CA GLN A 2 -26.17 6.01 -4.46
C GLN A 2 -25.89 6.02 -2.95
N GLU A 3 -26.91 6.02 -2.11
CA GLU A 3 -26.79 6.00 -0.64
C GLU A 3 -26.09 4.74 -0.13
N VAL A 4 -26.40 3.57 -0.73
CA VAL A 4 -25.76 2.29 -0.38
C VAL A 4 -24.29 2.30 -0.73
N VAL A 5 -23.93 2.82 -1.90
CA VAL A 5 -22.53 2.95 -2.32
C VAL A 5 -21.79 3.92 -1.39
N GLY A 6 -22.43 5.04 -1.04
CA GLY A 6 -21.86 6.01 -0.10
C GLY A 6 -21.59 5.43 1.28
N SER A 7 -22.49 4.61 1.82
CA SER A 7 -22.30 3.96 3.12
C SER A 7 -21.17 2.93 3.10
N ILE A 8 -21.02 2.16 2.02
CA ILE A 8 -19.92 1.20 1.85
C ILE A 8 -18.57 1.94 1.87
N PHE A 9 -18.44 3.02 1.09
CA PHE A 9 -17.20 3.82 1.09
C PHE A 9 -16.91 4.48 2.43
N SER A 10 -17.94 4.94 3.15
CA SER A 10 -17.75 5.54 4.47
C SER A 10 -17.20 4.54 5.48
N VAL A 11 -17.74 3.31 5.48
CA VAL A 11 -17.24 2.23 6.35
C VAL A 11 -15.83 1.79 5.91
N GLY A 12 -15.56 1.74 4.61
CA GLY A 12 -14.22 1.51 4.06
C GLY A 12 -13.20 2.55 4.53
N ALA A 13 -13.60 3.84 4.60
CA ALA A 13 -12.75 4.90 5.12
C ALA A 13 -12.39 4.70 6.61
N VAL A 14 -13.35 4.25 7.43
CA VAL A 14 -13.11 3.88 8.84
C VAL A 14 -12.16 2.68 8.91
N GLY A 15 -12.35 1.66 8.07
CA GLY A 15 -11.42 0.53 7.93
C GLY A 15 -10.00 0.98 7.57
N SER A 16 -9.88 1.91 6.63
CA SER A 16 -8.60 2.52 6.23
C SER A 16 -7.91 3.22 7.40
N LEU A 17 -8.64 4.03 8.17
CA LEU A 17 -8.11 4.71 9.36
C LEU A 17 -7.65 3.71 10.43
N SER A 18 -8.45 2.68 10.68
CA SER A 18 -8.08 1.59 11.59
C SER A 18 -6.78 0.89 11.17
N GLY A 19 -6.59 0.67 9.87
CA GLY A 19 -5.34 0.10 9.33
C GLY A 19 -4.12 0.96 9.61
N VAL A 20 -4.23 2.29 9.49
CA VAL A 20 -3.14 3.22 9.84
C VAL A 20 -2.83 3.18 11.33
N LEU A 21 -3.85 3.18 12.20
CA LEU A 21 -3.66 3.12 13.65
C LEU A 21 -3.02 1.80 14.10
N ILE A 22 -3.43 0.66 13.52
CA ILE A 22 -2.84 -0.65 13.78
C ILE A 22 -1.36 -0.64 13.39
N TYR A 23 -1.04 -0.09 12.22
CA TYR A 23 0.35 0.02 11.77
C TYR A 23 1.18 0.86 12.74
N GLN A 24 0.72 2.05 13.12
CA GLN A 24 1.46 2.97 13.97
C GLN A 24 1.68 2.44 15.40
N ASN A 25 0.69 1.74 15.96
CA ASN A 25 0.77 1.29 17.35
C ASN A 25 1.49 -0.04 17.52
N TRP A 26 1.34 -0.96 16.57
CA TRP A 26 1.77 -2.34 16.75
C TRP A 26 2.80 -2.81 15.73
N LEU A 27 2.74 -2.30 14.49
CA LEU A 27 3.50 -2.88 13.38
C LEU A 27 4.77 -2.10 13.01
N LYS A 28 4.89 -0.84 13.39
CA LYS A 28 6.00 0.06 12.99
C LYS A 28 7.39 -0.46 13.35
N ASP A 29 7.51 -1.23 14.45
CA ASP A 29 8.78 -1.71 14.99
C ASP A 29 9.17 -3.10 14.44
N HIS A 30 8.32 -3.70 13.60
CA HIS A 30 8.60 -4.97 12.97
C HIS A 30 9.45 -4.80 11.71
N ARG A 31 10.18 -5.85 11.34
CA ARG A 31 11.02 -5.86 10.13
C ARG A 31 10.17 -5.66 8.89
N PHE A 32 10.59 -4.77 7.99
CA PHE A 32 9.86 -4.45 6.76
C PHE A 32 9.49 -5.67 5.92
N ARG A 33 10.43 -6.62 5.78
CA ARG A 33 10.20 -7.83 4.99
C ARG A 33 9.10 -8.72 5.57
N ASP A 34 9.13 -8.95 6.87
CA ASP A 34 8.14 -9.82 7.54
C ASP A 34 6.76 -9.15 7.52
N LEU A 35 6.72 -7.84 7.73
CA LEU A 35 5.50 -7.05 7.69
C LEU A 35 4.89 -7.05 6.28
N LEU A 36 5.69 -6.82 5.24
CA LEU A 36 5.23 -6.86 3.86
C LEU A 36 4.77 -8.26 3.46
N PHE A 37 5.45 -9.32 3.92
CA PHE A 37 5.04 -10.69 3.66
C PHE A 37 3.65 -10.98 4.23
N TRP A 38 3.43 -10.71 5.51
CA TRP A 38 2.15 -10.96 6.17
C TRP A 38 1.03 -10.07 5.61
N SER A 39 1.30 -8.80 5.37
CA SER A 39 0.31 -7.90 4.79
C SER A 39 -0.06 -8.28 3.35
N GLN A 40 0.90 -8.78 2.56
CA GLN A 40 0.64 -9.25 1.20
C GLN A 40 -0.16 -10.56 1.21
N LEU A 41 0.13 -11.47 2.13
CA LEU A 41 -0.62 -12.70 2.30
C LEU A 41 -2.08 -12.42 2.70
N LEU A 42 -2.28 -11.53 3.69
CA LEU A 42 -3.60 -11.06 4.10
C LEU A 42 -4.35 -10.39 2.94
N TYR A 43 -3.65 -9.58 2.12
CA TYR A 43 -4.23 -8.93 0.96
C TYR A 43 -4.63 -9.94 -0.13
N GLY A 44 -3.86 -11.01 -0.30
CA GLY A 44 -4.23 -12.13 -1.16
C GLY A 44 -5.46 -12.87 -0.63
N ALA A 45 -5.50 -13.14 0.68
CA ALA A 45 -6.62 -13.80 1.34
C ALA A 45 -7.92 -12.98 1.29
N SER A 46 -7.85 -11.64 1.38
CA SER A 46 -9.05 -10.79 1.22
C SER A 46 -9.71 -10.94 -0.15
N GLY A 47 -8.94 -11.24 -1.20
CA GLY A 47 -9.51 -11.54 -2.51
C GLY A 47 -10.36 -12.82 -2.56
N LEU A 48 -10.20 -13.73 -1.59
CA LEU A 48 -11.08 -14.90 -1.46
C LEU A 48 -12.45 -14.51 -0.90
N LEU A 49 -12.55 -13.43 -0.13
CA LEU A 49 -13.83 -12.89 0.34
C LEU A 49 -14.66 -12.39 -0.85
N ASP A 50 -14.02 -11.68 -1.79
CA ASP A 50 -14.66 -11.29 -3.06
C ASP A 50 -15.22 -12.52 -3.79
N LEU A 51 -14.49 -13.64 -3.81
CA LEU A 51 -14.91 -14.88 -4.45
C LEU A 51 -16.11 -15.52 -3.74
N ILE A 52 -16.13 -15.51 -2.41
CA ILE A 52 -17.25 -16.01 -1.60
C ILE A 52 -18.54 -15.25 -1.93
N LEU A 53 -18.44 -13.93 -2.10
CA LEU A 53 -19.57 -13.08 -2.48
C LEU A 53 -20.11 -13.45 -3.87
N VAL A 54 -19.22 -13.57 -4.87
CA VAL A 54 -19.64 -13.86 -6.25
C VAL A 54 -20.23 -15.26 -6.40
N LEU A 55 -19.72 -16.24 -5.64
CA LEU A 55 -20.28 -17.59 -5.59
C LEU A 55 -21.54 -17.69 -4.71
N ARG A 56 -21.98 -16.55 -4.13
CA ARG A 56 -23.13 -16.46 -3.22
C ARG A 56 -23.07 -17.42 -2.04
N LEU A 57 -21.87 -17.78 -1.59
CA LEU A 57 -21.69 -18.65 -0.42
C LEU A 57 -22.06 -17.94 0.89
N ASN A 58 -22.00 -16.60 0.91
CA ASN A 58 -22.46 -15.77 2.02
C ASN A 58 -23.94 -16.02 2.37
N LEU A 59 -24.79 -16.26 1.37
CA LEU A 59 -26.21 -16.55 1.59
C LEU A 59 -26.43 -17.92 2.26
N LYS A 60 -25.55 -18.89 2.02
CA LYS A 60 -25.59 -20.19 2.71
C LYS A 60 -25.25 -20.06 4.20
N ILE A 61 -24.47 -19.05 4.58
CA ILE A 61 -24.11 -18.74 5.96
C ILE A 61 -25.18 -17.86 6.62
N GLY A 62 -26.19 -17.40 5.86
CA GLY A 62 -27.28 -16.53 6.34
C GLY A 62 -26.92 -15.05 6.44
N LEU A 63 -25.83 -14.61 5.82
CA LEU A 63 -25.43 -13.22 5.79
C LEU A 63 -25.99 -12.54 4.54
N PRO A 64 -26.78 -11.43 4.67
CA PRO A 64 -27.23 -10.64 3.52
C PRO A 64 -26.04 -10.05 2.76
N ASP A 65 -26.17 -9.97 1.44
CA ASP A 65 -25.10 -9.45 0.55
C ASP A 65 -24.61 -8.07 0.96
N TYR A 66 -25.52 -7.20 1.40
CA TYR A 66 -25.16 -5.84 1.83
C TYR A 66 -24.18 -5.82 3.01
N PHE A 67 -24.47 -6.57 4.07
CA PHE A 67 -23.59 -6.63 5.25
C PHE A 67 -22.25 -7.26 4.91
N PHE A 68 -22.27 -8.28 4.06
CA PHE A 68 -21.02 -8.93 3.63
C PHE A 68 -20.14 -7.97 2.85
N VAL A 69 -20.68 -7.21 1.88
CA VAL A 69 -19.94 -6.22 1.10
C VAL A 69 -19.36 -5.11 1.97
N VAL A 70 -20.13 -4.62 2.95
CA VAL A 70 -19.65 -3.56 3.88
C VAL A 70 -18.47 -4.05 4.71
N ILE A 71 -18.53 -5.27 5.23
CA ILE A 71 -17.45 -5.88 6.03
C ILE A 71 -16.23 -6.14 5.14
N ASP A 72 -16.43 -6.70 3.96
CA ASP A 72 -15.37 -7.00 3.00
C ASP A 72 -14.62 -5.73 2.58
N GLU A 73 -15.34 -4.64 2.26
CA GLU A 73 -14.74 -3.36 1.93
C GLU A 73 -13.91 -2.79 3.09
N ALA A 74 -14.45 -2.83 4.32
CA ALA A 74 -13.73 -2.36 5.49
C ALA A 74 -12.42 -3.14 5.73
N ILE A 75 -12.48 -4.47 5.62
CA ILE A 75 -11.30 -5.35 5.79
C ILE A 75 -10.30 -5.11 4.67
N SER A 76 -10.74 -5.04 3.42
CA SER A 76 -9.88 -4.82 2.25
C SER A 76 -9.16 -3.47 2.32
N MET A 77 -9.87 -2.40 2.70
CA MET A 77 -9.29 -1.07 2.90
C MET A 77 -8.30 -1.04 4.06
N MET A 78 -8.61 -1.70 5.17
CA MET A 78 -7.71 -1.81 6.31
C MET A 78 -6.40 -2.53 5.93
N ILE A 79 -6.50 -3.69 5.30
CA ILE A 79 -5.33 -4.47 4.86
C ILE A 79 -4.52 -3.71 3.81
N GLY A 80 -5.19 -3.04 2.88
CA GLY A 80 -4.56 -2.18 1.87
C GLY A 80 -3.69 -1.09 2.51
N ARG A 81 -4.17 -0.45 3.58
CA ARG A 81 -3.39 0.56 4.32
C ARG A 81 -2.23 -0.04 5.11
N ILE A 82 -2.42 -1.17 5.76
CA ILE A 82 -1.33 -1.88 6.46
C ILE A 82 -0.20 -2.24 5.49
N LYS A 83 -0.54 -2.63 4.26
CA LYS A 83 0.44 -2.93 3.21
C LYS A 83 1.15 -1.66 2.68
N TRP A 84 0.42 -0.57 2.49
CA TRP A 84 0.91 0.66 1.89
C TRP A 84 1.86 1.43 2.80
N GLN A 85 1.59 1.49 4.10
CA GLN A 85 2.36 2.24 5.07
C GLN A 85 3.86 1.86 5.12
N PRO A 86 4.23 0.57 5.24
CA PRO A 86 5.65 0.19 5.26
C PRO A 86 6.37 0.51 3.95
N LEU A 87 5.68 0.48 2.80
CA LEU A 87 6.26 0.87 1.52
C LEU A 87 6.58 2.37 1.48
N LEU A 88 5.70 3.22 2.00
CA LEU A 88 5.96 4.66 2.14
C LEU A 88 7.16 4.95 3.03
N VAL A 89 7.22 4.29 4.19
CA VAL A 89 8.34 4.44 5.13
C VAL A 89 9.65 3.93 4.52
N LEU A 90 9.62 2.80 3.83
CA LEU A 90 10.79 2.28 3.12
C LEU A 90 11.24 3.25 2.01
N SER A 91 10.31 3.78 1.23
CA SER A 91 10.60 4.76 0.19
C SER A 91 11.26 6.02 0.74
N SER A 92 10.77 6.55 1.87
CA SER A 92 11.36 7.72 2.51
C SER A 92 12.77 7.46 3.06
N LYS A 93 13.06 6.23 3.51
CA LYS A 93 14.39 5.84 3.99
C LYS A 93 15.40 5.61 2.86
N LEU A 94 14.93 5.28 1.67
CA LEU A 94 15.78 5.11 0.48
C LEU A 94 16.11 6.44 -0.20
N CYS A 95 15.41 7.53 0.12
CA CYS A 95 15.65 8.84 -0.49
C CYS A 95 16.99 9.42 -0.03
N PRO A 96 17.92 9.73 -0.97
CA PRO A 96 19.15 10.42 -0.65
C PRO A 96 18.88 11.86 -0.17
N ALA A 97 19.74 12.36 0.73
CA ALA A 97 19.67 13.75 1.18
C ALA A 97 19.93 14.73 0.02
N GLY A 98 19.13 15.80 -0.05
CA GLY A 98 19.24 16.86 -1.08
C GLY A 98 18.38 16.64 -2.33
N ILE A 99 17.93 15.41 -2.62
CA ILE A 99 17.04 15.12 -3.76
C ILE A 99 15.76 14.37 -3.32
N GLU A 100 15.44 14.45 -2.04
CA GLU A 100 14.35 13.69 -1.40
C GLU A 100 13.01 13.88 -2.13
N GLY A 101 12.66 15.13 -2.45
CA GLY A 101 11.40 15.44 -3.12
C GLY A 101 11.30 14.86 -4.53
N THR A 102 12.37 14.97 -5.32
CA THR A 102 12.42 14.45 -6.69
C THR A 102 12.37 12.93 -6.71
N PHE A 103 13.12 12.29 -5.82
CA PHE A 103 13.18 10.84 -5.72
C PHE A 103 11.83 10.27 -5.27
N PHE A 104 11.20 10.89 -4.25
CA PHE A 104 9.87 10.50 -3.80
C PHE A 104 8.80 10.67 -4.89
N ALA A 105 8.86 11.81 -5.62
CA ALA A 105 7.95 12.05 -6.75
C ALA A 105 8.12 10.99 -7.86
N LEU A 106 9.37 10.57 -8.13
CA LEU A 106 9.64 9.50 -9.09
C LEU A 106 9.01 8.17 -8.64
N LEU A 107 9.20 7.79 -7.39
CA LEU A 107 8.60 6.56 -6.84
C LEU A 107 7.07 6.58 -6.92
N MET A 108 6.45 7.71 -6.57
CA MET A 108 5.00 7.87 -6.68
C MET A 108 4.52 7.83 -8.13
N SER A 109 5.30 8.38 -9.07
CA SER A 109 4.99 8.32 -10.50
C SER A 109 5.02 6.89 -11.03
N ILE A 110 6.00 6.08 -10.61
CA ILE A 110 6.08 4.65 -10.96
C ILE A 110 4.87 3.89 -10.42
N ASP A 111 4.47 4.17 -9.17
CA ASP A 111 3.27 3.57 -8.57
C ASP A 111 2.00 3.90 -9.37
N HIS A 112 1.83 5.17 -9.75
CA HIS A 112 0.67 5.59 -10.56
C HIS A 112 0.66 4.96 -11.96
N VAL A 113 1.83 4.82 -12.61
CA VAL A 113 1.94 4.09 -13.89
C VAL A 113 1.54 2.64 -13.70
N GLY A 114 1.96 2.00 -12.60
CA GLY A 114 1.56 0.65 -12.24
C GLY A 114 0.04 0.53 -12.06
N LEU A 115 -0.58 1.48 -11.37
CA LEU A 115 -2.03 1.53 -11.16
C LEU A 115 -2.80 1.67 -12.48
N LEU A 116 -2.38 2.59 -13.34
CA LEU A 116 -2.99 2.79 -14.67
C LEU A 116 -2.85 1.53 -15.52
N SER A 117 -1.65 0.94 -15.59
CA SER A 117 -1.40 -0.29 -16.34
C SER A 117 -2.27 -1.44 -15.83
N SER A 118 -2.41 -1.59 -14.51
CA SER A 118 -3.27 -2.59 -13.88
C SER A 118 -4.74 -2.41 -14.29
N THR A 119 -5.21 -1.17 -14.35
CA THR A 119 -6.60 -0.87 -14.76
C THR A 119 -6.86 -1.27 -16.22
N TRP A 120 -5.90 -1.00 -17.12
CA TRP A 120 -5.99 -1.38 -18.52
C TRP A 120 -5.98 -2.89 -18.70
N VAL A 121 -5.05 -3.58 -18.05
CA VAL A 121 -4.96 -5.04 -18.08
C VAL A 121 -6.22 -5.68 -17.50
N GLY A 122 -6.75 -5.14 -16.40
CA GLY A 122 -8.01 -5.58 -15.81
C GLY A 122 -9.20 -5.42 -16.77
N GLY A 123 -9.30 -4.29 -17.47
CA GLY A 123 -10.32 -4.06 -18.49
C GLY A 123 -10.23 -5.03 -19.66
N LEU A 124 -9.01 -5.31 -20.14
CA LEU A 124 -8.77 -6.32 -21.19
C LEU A 124 -9.16 -7.72 -20.71
N LEU A 125 -8.81 -8.09 -19.49
CA LEU A 125 -9.17 -9.38 -18.91
C LEU A 125 -10.68 -9.59 -18.89
N LEU A 126 -11.45 -8.59 -18.42
CA LEU A 126 -12.90 -8.64 -18.41
C LEU A 126 -13.49 -8.78 -19.83
N LYS A 127 -12.89 -8.10 -20.81
CA LYS A 127 -13.28 -8.21 -22.23
C LYS A 127 -13.03 -9.61 -22.77
N PHE A 128 -11.86 -10.22 -22.48
CA PHE A 128 -11.53 -11.58 -22.90
C PHE A 128 -12.46 -12.63 -22.27
N LEU A 129 -12.83 -12.44 -21.01
CA LEU A 129 -13.76 -13.32 -20.30
C LEU A 129 -15.24 -13.06 -20.67
N LYS A 130 -15.50 -12.12 -21.58
CA LYS A 130 -16.84 -11.70 -21.99
C LYS A 130 -17.73 -11.29 -20.82
N VAL A 131 -17.12 -10.76 -19.74
CA VAL A 131 -17.86 -10.21 -18.60
C VAL A 131 -18.36 -8.83 -18.99
N THR A 132 -19.68 -8.68 -19.03
CA THR A 132 -20.39 -7.42 -19.35
C THR A 132 -21.32 -7.04 -18.20
N ARG A 133 -21.92 -5.84 -18.29
CA ARG A 133 -22.89 -5.38 -17.27
C ARG A 133 -24.14 -6.27 -17.14
N THR A 134 -24.37 -7.13 -18.11
CA THR A 134 -25.56 -8.02 -18.20
C THR A 134 -25.19 -9.51 -18.09
N GLN A 135 -23.92 -9.87 -18.25
CA GLN A 135 -23.45 -11.26 -18.20
C GLN A 135 -22.29 -11.37 -17.20
N PHE A 136 -22.53 -12.08 -16.12
CA PHE A 136 -21.60 -12.25 -15.01
C PHE A 136 -21.09 -13.69 -14.86
N ASP A 137 -21.39 -14.59 -15.81
CA ASP A 137 -21.12 -16.02 -15.71
C ASP A 137 -19.65 -16.34 -15.45
N ASN A 138 -18.75 -15.56 -16.05
CA ASN A 138 -17.30 -15.76 -15.91
C ASN A 138 -16.64 -14.78 -14.91
N LEU A 139 -17.41 -14.02 -14.14
CA LEU A 139 -16.87 -13.05 -13.19
C LEU A 139 -16.02 -13.72 -12.12
N TRP A 140 -16.42 -14.90 -11.65
CA TRP A 140 -15.65 -15.67 -10.65
C TRP A 140 -14.24 -16.01 -11.13
N VAL A 141 -14.06 -16.29 -12.44
CA VAL A 141 -12.74 -16.52 -13.05
C VAL A 141 -11.88 -15.28 -13.00
N ALA A 142 -12.46 -14.11 -13.33
CA ALA A 142 -11.74 -12.83 -13.26
C ALA A 142 -11.25 -12.54 -11.83
N ILE A 143 -12.09 -12.78 -10.83
CA ILE A 143 -11.75 -12.58 -9.42
C ILE A 143 -10.68 -13.58 -8.97
N LEU A 144 -10.76 -14.82 -9.39
CA LEU A 144 -9.77 -15.84 -9.10
C LEU A 144 -8.39 -15.48 -9.67
N ILE A 145 -8.35 -15.06 -10.94
CA ILE A 145 -7.11 -14.59 -11.58
C ILE A 145 -6.55 -13.38 -10.83
N ARG A 146 -7.40 -12.39 -10.50
CA ARG A 146 -7.00 -11.21 -9.71
C ARG A 146 -6.41 -11.61 -8.35
N SER A 147 -7.02 -12.57 -7.66
CA SER A 147 -6.55 -13.03 -6.35
C SER A 147 -5.20 -13.74 -6.44
N LEU A 148 -4.99 -14.55 -7.48
CA LEU A 148 -3.70 -15.18 -7.75
C LEU A 148 -2.62 -14.14 -8.09
N MET A 149 -2.95 -13.13 -8.91
CA MET A 149 -2.03 -12.05 -9.24
C MET A 149 -1.62 -11.22 -8.00
N ARG A 150 -2.48 -11.11 -6.99
CA ARG A 150 -2.15 -10.48 -5.71
C ARG A 150 -1.05 -11.21 -4.93
N ILE A 151 -0.86 -12.51 -5.15
CA ILE A 151 0.16 -13.32 -4.46
C ILE A 151 1.54 -13.20 -5.13
N ILE A 152 1.61 -12.91 -6.42
CA ILE A 152 2.86 -12.82 -7.18
C ILE A 152 3.91 -11.90 -6.49
N PRO A 153 3.58 -10.72 -5.96
CA PRO A 153 4.56 -9.87 -5.30
C PRO A 153 5.25 -10.50 -4.09
N VAL A 154 4.66 -11.57 -3.50
CA VAL A 154 5.31 -12.32 -2.40
C VAL A 154 6.66 -12.87 -2.83
N PHE A 155 6.76 -13.34 -4.07
CA PHE A 155 8.02 -13.85 -4.62
C PHE A 155 9.08 -12.73 -4.77
N LEU A 156 8.63 -11.50 -5.03
CA LEU A 156 9.54 -10.35 -5.15
C LEU A 156 10.04 -9.85 -3.78
N LEU A 157 9.36 -10.19 -2.68
CA LEU A 157 9.82 -9.85 -1.33
C LEU A 157 11.17 -10.48 -0.99
N PHE A 158 11.57 -11.54 -1.71
CA PHE A 158 12.89 -12.12 -1.57
C PHE A 158 14.02 -11.12 -1.94
N LEU A 159 13.74 -10.16 -2.80
CA LEU A 159 14.69 -9.12 -3.19
C LEU A 159 14.89 -8.05 -2.11
N ILE A 160 13.97 -7.92 -1.16
CA ILE A 160 14.07 -6.91 -0.09
C ILE A 160 15.03 -7.42 0.99
N PRO A 161 16.09 -6.65 1.31
CA PRO A 161 17.04 -7.03 2.35
C PRO A 161 16.35 -7.10 3.73
N ARG A 162 16.85 -8.00 4.58
CA ARG A 162 16.40 -8.17 5.97
C ARG A 162 17.02 -7.11 6.89
N SER A 163 16.83 -5.84 6.58
CA SER A 163 17.30 -4.74 7.43
C SER A 163 16.28 -4.42 8.52
N ASP A 164 16.78 -4.08 9.69
CA ASP A 164 15.95 -3.60 10.78
C ASP A 164 15.38 -2.22 10.45
N PRO A 165 14.13 -1.92 10.83
CA PRO A 165 13.47 -0.66 10.50
C PRO A 165 14.20 0.58 11.06
N ASN A 166 15.05 0.41 12.07
CA ASN A 166 15.77 1.49 12.72
C ASN A 166 17.19 1.73 12.15
N LEU A 167 17.68 0.84 11.26
CA LEU A 167 18.98 1.03 10.61
C LEU A 167 18.81 1.85 9.33
N SER A 168 19.72 2.78 9.11
CA SER A 168 19.82 3.50 7.83
C SER A 168 20.22 2.51 6.73
N ILE A 169 19.41 2.43 5.68
CA ILE A 169 19.66 1.54 4.52
C ILE A 169 20.71 2.16 3.58
N LEU A 170 21.01 3.45 3.75
CA LEU A 170 21.99 4.15 2.94
C LEU A 170 23.43 3.76 3.33
N PRO A 171 24.33 3.63 2.34
CA PRO A 171 25.76 3.45 2.60
C PRO A 171 26.34 4.58 3.47
N GLU A 172 27.26 4.25 4.36
CA GLU A 172 27.90 5.21 5.29
C GLU A 172 28.52 6.42 4.59
N GLU A 173 28.93 6.29 3.35
CA GLU A 173 29.50 7.37 2.56
C GLU A 173 28.49 8.50 2.28
N MET A 174 27.22 8.14 2.01
CA MET A 174 26.15 9.14 1.82
C MET A 174 25.70 9.78 3.14
N LEU A 175 25.85 9.07 4.26
CA LEU A 175 25.57 9.62 5.59
C LEU A 175 26.65 10.60 6.05
N LYS A 176 27.90 10.42 5.63
CA LYS A 176 29.00 11.36 5.90
C LYS A 176 28.80 12.68 5.18
N THR A 177 28.27 12.67 3.96
CA THR A 177 27.92 13.89 3.19
C THR A 177 26.85 14.69 3.92
N LYS A 178 25.82 14.04 4.48
CA LYS A 178 24.77 14.69 5.27
C LYS A 178 25.30 15.36 6.54
N LYS A 179 26.28 14.73 7.18
CA LYS A 179 26.90 15.28 8.41
C LYS A 179 27.83 16.45 8.12
N GLY A 180 28.45 16.49 6.95
CA GLY A 180 29.26 17.60 6.46
C GLY A 180 28.41 18.82 6.09
N ASP A 181 27.31 18.61 5.38
CA ASP A 181 26.41 19.67 4.94
C ASP A 181 25.68 20.35 6.11
N ASN A 182 25.18 19.58 7.07
CA ASN A 182 24.56 20.13 8.28
C ASN A 182 25.57 20.91 9.15
N ARG A 183 26.86 20.59 9.08
CA ARG A 183 27.90 21.32 9.81
C ARG A 183 28.22 22.65 9.15
N LEU A 184 28.23 22.69 7.82
CA LEU A 184 28.40 23.93 7.05
C LEU A 184 27.20 24.87 7.17
N GLU A 185 25.96 24.33 7.21
CA GLU A 185 24.75 25.13 7.44
C GLU A 185 24.72 25.73 8.86
N SER A 186 25.09 24.97 9.88
CA SER A 186 25.14 25.48 11.26
C SER A 186 26.24 26.54 11.43
N GLU A 187 27.41 26.36 10.82
CA GLU A 187 28.52 27.31 10.83
C GLU A 187 28.16 28.61 10.08
N ASN A 188 27.47 28.51 8.93
CA ASN A 188 26.96 29.67 8.21
C ASN A 188 25.89 30.44 8.98
N THR A 189 24.98 29.72 9.69
CA THR A 189 23.95 30.35 10.50
C THR A 189 24.54 31.09 11.72
N GLU A 190 25.59 30.54 12.34
CA GLU A 190 26.33 31.21 13.42
C GLU A 190 27.07 32.43 12.92
N MET A 191 27.73 32.35 11.76
CA MET A 191 28.43 33.53 11.17
C MET A 191 27.45 34.64 10.84
N VAL A 192 26.29 34.36 10.26
CA VAL A 192 25.25 35.36 9.94
C VAL A 192 24.74 36.03 11.22
N SER A 193 24.52 35.26 12.30
CA SER A 193 24.08 35.82 13.58
C SER A 193 25.12 36.72 14.25
N LEU A 194 26.41 36.47 14.04
CA LEU A 194 27.49 37.31 14.55
C LEU A 194 27.67 38.62 13.75
N VAL A 195 27.37 38.59 12.45
CA VAL A 195 27.40 39.82 11.59
C VAL A 195 26.24 40.75 11.88
N ASP A 196 25.05 40.21 12.20
CA ASP A 196 23.87 41.02 12.55
C ASP A 196 23.94 41.63 13.97
N SER A 197 24.90 41.20 14.78
CA SER A 197 25.07 41.69 16.17
C SER A 197 26.16 42.75 16.33
N THR A 198 26.79 43.17 15.23
CA THR A 198 27.79 44.28 15.16
C THR A 198 27.22 45.46 14.43
#